data_36f9972d589f1cbb6d1ccb4de8efaf46
#
_entry.id   36f9972d589f1cbb6d1ccb4de8efaf46
#
_cell.length_a   1.000
_cell.length_b   1.000
_cell.length_c   1.000
_cell.angle_alpha   90.00
_cell.angle_beta   90.00
_cell.angle_gamma   90.00
#
_symmetry.space_group_name_H-M   'P 1'
#
loop_
_entity.id
_entity.type
_entity.pdbx_description
1 polymer ?
#
loop_
_entity_poly.entity_id
_entity_poly.type
_entity_poly.pdbx_seq_one_letter_code
_entity_poly.pdbx_strand_id
1 'polypeptide(L)'
;PTQMRQLFQNLLSNALKYHQRDIPPKIRIESKKLENNYWEISVSDNGIGFEEKYSKRIYKPFERLHGSADFKGTGMGLAICKKIVLNHRGKILTHSQPGKGSTFIVTLP
;
A
#
# COMPACT_ATOMS: atom_id res chain seq x y z
N PRO A 1 8.28 -17.26 1.47
CA PRO A 1 6.92 -17.61 1.85
C PRO A 1 5.89 -16.95 0.95
N THR A 2 4.83 -17.69 0.68
CA THR A 2 3.78 -17.26 -0.25
C THR A 2 3.10 -15.98 0.17
N GLN A 3 2.83 -15.81 1.48
CA GLN A 3 2.13 -14.62 1.97
C GLN A 3 2.97 -13.35 1.83
N MET A 4 4.28 -13.44 2.05
CA MET A 4 5.16 -12.28 1.86
C MET A 4 5.19 -11.87 0.40
N ARG A 5 5.24 -12.81 -0.52
CA ARG A 5 5.20 -12.53 -1.94
C ARG A 5 3.88 -11.84 -2.30
N GLN A 6 2.77 -12.36 -1.81
CA GLN A 6 1.45 -11.78 -2.08
C GLN A 6 1.34 -10.36 -1.53
N LEU A 7 1.86 -10.12 -0.32
CA LEU A 7 1.86 -8.79 0.28
C LEU A 7 2.53 -7.76 -0.63
N PHE A 8 3.77 -8.04 -1.05
CA PHE A 8 4.52 -7.08 -1.84
C PHE A 8 4.00 -6.99 -3.27
N GLN A 9 3.50 -8.09 -3.85
CA GLN A 9 2.84 -8.02 -5.15
C GLN A 9 1.62 -7.10 -5.11
N ASN A 10 0.83 -7.18 -4.06
CA ASN A 10 -0.34 -6.34 -3.91
C ASN A 10 0.03 -4.87 -3.71
N LEU A 11 1.06 -4.58 -2.91
CA LEU A 11 1.51 -3.21 -2.73
C LEU A 11 2.06 -2.61 -4.01
N LEU A 12 2.88 -3.36 -4.74
CA LEU A 12 3.46 -2.89 -6.00
C LEU A 12 2.40 -2.72 -7.08
N SER A 13 1.49 -3.69 -7.18
CA SER A 13 0.39 -3.64 -8.13
C SER A 13 -0.49 -2.41 -7.86
N ASN A 14 -0.76 -2.12 -6.60
CA ASN A 14 -1.54 -0.96 -6.20
C ASN A 14 -0.84 0.34 -6.62
N ALA A 15 0.47 0.43 -6.43
CA ALA A 15 1.24 1.61 -6.81
C ALA A 15 1.21 1.84 -8.32
N LEU A 16 1.30 0.78 -9.11
CA LEU A 16 1.22 0.89 -10.56
C LEU A 16 -0.18 1.24 -11.04
N LYS A 17 -1.19 0.68 -10.38
CA LYS A 17 -2.59 0.84 -10.78
C LYS A 17 -3.08 2.29 -10.60
N TYR A 18 -2.67 2.95 -9.54
CA TYR A 18 -3.12 4.30 -9.19
C TYR A 18 -2.13 5.38 -9.58
N HIS A 19 -1.39 5.18 -10.67
CA HIS A 19 -0.47 6.19 -11.17
C HIS A 19 -1.23 7.39 -11.75
N GLN A 20 -0.58 8.54 -11.77
CA GLN A 20 -1.16 9.73 -12.38
C GLN A 20 -1.10 9.63 -13.91
N ARG A 21 -2.14 10.17 -14.56
CA ARG A 21 -2.18 10.19 -16.02
C ARG A 21 -1.03 11.06 -16.54
N ASP A 22 -0.36 10.60 -17.60
CA ASP A 22 0.76 11.28 -18.27
C ASP A 22 1.99 11.47 -17.41
N ILE A 23 2.05 10.84 -16.23
CA ILE A 23 3.24 10.84 -15.39
C ILE A 23 3.71 9.39 -15.22
N PRO A 24 4.94 9.08 -15.65
CA PRO A 24 5.45 7.72 -15.45
C PRO A 24 5.45 7.35 -13.98
N PRO A 25 4.95 6.17 -13.61
CA PRO A 25 4.94 5.76 -12.21
C PRO A 25 6.37 5.55 -11.71
N LYS A 26 6.64 6.10 -10.53
CA LYS A 26 7.90 5.92 -9.82
C LYS A 26 7.61 5.27 -8.49
N ILE A 27 8.30 4.18 -8.21
CA ILE A 27 8.11 3.43 -6.98
C ILE A 27 9.45 3.35 -6.27
N ARG A 28 9.48 3.74 -5.01
CA ARG A 28 10.67 3.65 -4.17
C ARG A 28 10.41 2.65 -3.06
N ILE A 29 11.31 1.71 -2.89
CA ILE A 29 11.24 0.73 -1.81
C ILE A 29 12.46 0.93 -0.92
N GLU A 30 12.22 1.14 0.36
CA GLU A 30 13.29 1.32 1.34
C GLU A 30 13.07 0.38 2.52
N SER A 31 14.15 -0.08 3.13
CA SER A 31 14.07 -0.94 4.31
C SER A 31 15.00 -0.40 5.39
N LYS A 32 14.55 -0.59 6.64
CA LYS A 32 15.29 -0.11 7.80
C LYS A 32 15.11 -1.14 8.92
N LYS A 33 16.21 -1.54 9.53
CA LYS A 33 16.16 -2.44 10.68
C LYS A 33 15.80 -1.63 11.92
N LEU A 34 14.79 -2.07 12.64
CA LEU A 34 14.35 -1.46 13.88
C LEU A 34 14.88 -2.26 15.08
N GLU A 35 14.59 -1.79 16.28
CA GLU A 35 14.91 -2.52 17.50
C GLU A 35 14.07 -3.80 17.58
N ASN A 36 14.49 -4.76 18.41
CA ASN A 36 13.78 -6.02 18.65
C ASN A 36 13.68 -6.91 17.41
N ASN A 37 14.64 -6.77 16.47
CA ASN A 37 14.68 -7.59 15.25
C ASN A 37 13.49 -7.37 14.31
N TYR A 38 12.85 -6.21 14.40
CA TYR A 38 11.81 -5.83 13.44
C TYR A 38 12.41 -5.06 12.28
N TRP A 39 11.77 -5.17 11.13
CA TRP A 39 12.13 -4.43 9.93
C TRP A 39 10.98 -3.54 9.51
N GLU A 40 11.32 -2.33 9.09
CA GLU A 40 10.37 -1.40 8.50
C GLU A 40 10.64 -1.33 7.00
N ILE A 41 9.63 -1.61 6.20
CA ILE A 41 9.74 -1.59 4.75
C ILE A 41 8.71 -0.60 4.23
N SER A 42 9.17 0.41 3.50
CA SER A 42 8.28 1.40 2.93
C SER A 42 8.23 1.26 1.41
N VAL A 43 7.01 1.35 0.87
CA VAL A 43 6.76 1.34 -0.57
C VAL A 43 6.07 2.66 -0.89
N SER A 44 6.79 3.55 -1.55
CA SER A 44 6.30 4.90 -1.90
C SER A 44 6.06 4.99 -3.40
N ASP A 45 5.02 5.70 -3.80
CA ASP A 45 4.73 5.95 -5.21
C ASP A 45 4.40 7.42 -5.44
N ASN A 46 4.47 7.83 -6.70
CA ASN A 46 4.11 9.18 -7.13
C ASN A 46 2.73 9.20 -7.78
N GLY A 47 1.84 8.34 -7.34
CA GLY A 47 0.52 8.17 -7.91
C GLY A 47 -0.45 9.29 -7.55
N ILE A 48 -1.74 9.02 -7.77
CA ILE A 48 -2.79 10.02 -7.55
C ILE A 48 -2.97 10.39 -6.08
N GLY A 49 -2.63 9.47 -5.17
CA GLY A 49 -2.80 9.70 -3.74
C GLY A 49 -4.26 9.81 -3.31
N PHE A 50 -4.46 10.11 -2.06
CA PHE A 50 -5.79 10.32 -1.47
C PHE A 50 -5.62 11.12 -0.18
N GLU A 51 -6.73 11.67 0.32
CA GLU A 51 -6.70 12.43 1.57
C GLU A 51 -6.35 11.52 2.76
N GLU A 52 -5.52 12.02 3.65
CA GLU A 52 -5.00 11.26 4.80
C GLU A 52 -6.11 10.70 5.68
N LYS A 53 -7.25 11.37 5.74
CA LYS A 53 -8.39 10.89 6.53
C LYS A 53 -8.93 9.54 6.10
N TYR A 54 -8.59 9.09 4.89
CA TYR A 54 -9.03 7.80 4.37
C TYR A 54 -8.01 6.68 4.60
N SER A 55 -6.90 6.96 5.27
CA SER A 55 -5.79 6.01 5.39
C SER A 55 -6.17 4.70 6.06
N LYS A 56 -7.22 4.69 6.88
CA LYS A 56 -7.72 3.46 7.50
C LYS A 56 -8.81 2.79 6.68
N ARG A 57 -9.61 3.56 5.93
CA ARG A 57 -10.70 3.00 5.13
C ARG A 57 -10.22 2.15 3.97
N ILE A 58 -9.06 2.47 3.42
CA ILE A 58 -8.54 1.76 2.25
C ILE A 58 -8.30 0.27 2.49
N TYR A 59 -8.22 -0.15 3.75
CA TYR A 59 -8.01 -1.56 4.10
C TYR A 59 -9.30 -2.35 4.26
N LYS A 60 -10.46 -1.69 4.12
CA LYS A 60 -11.73 -2.39 4.18
C LYS A 60 -11.99 -3.11 2.85
N PRO A 61 -12.51 -4.34 2.89
CA PRO A 61 -12.84 -5.05 1.65
C PRO A 61 -13.81 -4.26 0.78
N PHE A 62 -13.55 -4.23 -0.52
CA PHE A 62 -14.39 -3.57 -1.53
C PHE A 62 -14.49 -2.06 -1.38
N GLU A 63 -13.73 -1.46 -0.47
CA GLU A 63 -13.70 -0.01 -0.32
C GLU A 63 -12.86 0.60 -1.43
N ARG A 64 -13.42 1.58 -2.14
CA ARG A 64 -12.72 2.28 -3.21
C ARG A 64 -12.90 3.76 -3.04
N LEU A 65 -11.80 4.49 -3.02
CA LEU A 65 -11.82 5.95 -2.91
C LEU A 65 -11.97 6.63 -4.27
N HIS A 66 -11.65 5.90 -5.34
CA HIS A 66 -11.73 6.38 -6.71
C HIS A 66 -12.76 5.56 -7.48
N GLY A 67 -13.38 6.15 -8.47
CA GLY A 67 -14.41 5.48 -9.25
C GLY A 67 -13.93 4.21 -9.91
N SER A 68 -14.78 3.18 -9.92
CA SER A 68 -14.42 1.88 -10.50
C SER A 68 -14.25 1.94 -12.02
N ALA A 69 -14.79 2.95 -12.67
CA ALA A 69 -14.64 3.13 -14.10
C ALA A 69 -13.20 3.42 -14.50
N ASP A 70 -12.43 4.06 -13.62
CA ASP A 70 -11.06 4.47 -13.92
C ASP A 70 -10.02 3.42 -13.54
N PHE A 71 -10.35 2.53 -12.61
CA PHE A 71 -9.39 1.56 -12.10
C PHE A 71 -10.04 0.19 -11.96
N LYS A 72 -9.37 -0.83 -12.46
CA LYS A 72 -9.83 -2.20 -12.35
C LYS A 72 -9.37 -2.81 -11.03
N GLY A 73 -10.15 -3.74 -10.50
CA GLY A 73 -9.80 -4.45 -9.29
C GLY A 73 -11.01 -4.72 -8.42
N THR A 74 -10.85 -5.59 -7.45
CA THR A 74 -11.94 -6.02 -6.57
C THR A 74 -12.07 -5.18 -5.31
N GLY A 75 -11.07 -4.34 -5.00
CA GLY A 75 -11.03 -3.61 -3.75
C GLY A 75 -10.57 -4.47 -2.57
N MET A 76 -10.02 -5.64 -2.84
CA MET A 76 -9.59 -6.58 -1.80
C MET A 76 -8.08 -6.56 -1.52
N GLY A 77 -7.27 -6.02 -2.46
CA GLY A 77 -5.81 -6.11 -2.35
C GLY A 77 -5.24 -5.59 -1.05
N LEU A 78 -5.67 -4.40 -0.63
CA LEU A 78 -5.15 -3.80 0.62
C LEU A 78 -5.71 -4.49 1.86
N ALA A 79 -6.94 -4.99 1.82
CA ALA A 79 -7.49 -5.77 2.94
C ALA A 79 -6.67 -7.04 3.15
N ILE A 80 -6.26 -7.69 2.07
CA ILE A 80 -5.40 -8.87 2.12
C ILE A 80 -4.04 -8.50 2.70
N CYS A 81 -3.45 -7.37 2.29
CA CYS A 81 -2.18 -6.91 2.82
C CYS A 81 -2.23 -6.72 4.33
N LYS A 82 -3.27 -6.07 4.83
CA LYS A 82 -3.42 -5.86 6.28
C LYS A 82 -3.53 -7.19 7.02
N LYS A 83 -4.30 -8.12 6.48
CA LYS A 83 -4.45 -9.44 7.10
C LYS A 83 -3.13 -10.19 7.17
N ILE A 84 -2.35 -10.17 6.09
CA ILE A 84 -1.05 -10.84 6.06
C ILE A 84 -0.12 -10.24 7.11
N VAL A 85 -0.04 -8.91 7.17
CA VAL A 85 0.82 -8.22 8.13
C VAL A 85 0.42 -8.57 9.56
N LEU A 86 -0.87 -8.55 9.87
CA LEU A 86 -1.35 -8.91 11.21
C LEU A 86 -1.06 -10.37 11.56
N ASN A 87 -1.19 -11.28 10.59
CA ASN A 87 -0.87 -12.69 10.80
C ASN A 87 0.60 -12.91 11.13
N HIS A 88 1.48 -12.00 10.70
CA HIS A 88 2.91 -12.07 10.96
C HIS A 88 3.34 -11.17 12.12
N ARG A 89 2.39 -10.73 12.95
CA ARG A 89 2.65 -9.87 14.12
C ARG A 89 3.25 -8.52 13.75
N GLY A 90 2.90 -8.03 12.60
CA GLY A 90 3.40 -6.75 12.09
C GLY A 90 2.35 -5.67 12.13
N LYS A 91 2.70 -4.54 11.52
CA LYS A 91 1.83 -3.38 11.38
C LYS A 91 1.93 -2.85 9.97
N ILE A 92 0.86 -2.22 9.51
CA ILE A 92 0.88 -1.50 8.24
C ILE A 92 0.29 -0.11 8.46
N LEU A 93 1.00 0.91 7.98
CA LEU A 93 0.58 2.30 8.06
C LEU A 93 0.60 2.90 6.66
N THR A 94 -0.20 3.91 6.45
CA THR A 94 -0.29 4.57 5.16
C THR A 94 -0.27 6.08 5.34
N HIS A 95 0.50 6.75 4.49
CA HIS A 95 0.50 8.20 4.38
C HIS A 95 0.26 8.55 2.93
N SER A 96 -0.59 9.54 2.68
CA SER A 96 -0.93 9.90 1.31
C SER A 96 -1.37 11.35 1.23
N GLN A 97 -1.16 11.96 0.06
CA GLN A 97 -1.67 13.29 -0.26
C GLN A 97 -2.15 13.30 -1.70
N PRO A 98 -3.31 13.90 -1.98
CA PRO A 98 -3.80 13.99 -3.35
C PRO A 98 -2.77 14.67 -4.26
N GLY A 99 -2.52 14.07 -5.42
CA GLY A 99 -1.58 14.58 -6.41
C GLY A 99 -0.11 14.35 -6.10
N LYS A 100 0.22 13.79 -4.95
CA LYS A 100 1.61 13.56 -4.54
C LYS A 100 1.97 12.09 -4.36
N GLY A 101 0.97 11.22 -4.27
CA GLY A 101 1.20 9.79 -4.15
C GLY A 101 0.95 9.26 -2.75
N SER A 102 1.41 8.05 -2.52
CA SER A 102 1.15 7.32 -1.29
C SER A 102 2.40 6.59 -0.82
N THR A 103 2.50 6.38 0.50
CA THR A 103 3.54 5.58 1.11
C THR A 103 2.91 4.56 2.03
N PHE A 104 3.22 3.28 1.81
CA PHE A 104 2.80 2.19 2.66
C PHE A 104 3.99 1.72 3.46
N ILE A 105 3.86 1.72 4.80
CA ILE A 105 4.94 1.34 5.70
C ILE A 105 4.54 0.06 6.41
N VAL A 106 5.32 -0.99 6.18
CA VAL A 106 5.09 -2.32 6.75
C VAL A 106 6.17 -2.60 7.77
N THR A 107 5.78 -2.96 8.99
CA THR A 107 6.71 -3.35 10.05
C THR A 107 6.54 -4.84 10.31
N LEU A 108 7.62 -5.60 10.16
CA LEU A 108 7.59 -7.07 10.28
C LEU A 108 8.76 -7.54 11.14
N PRO A 109 8.57 -8.63 11.92
CA PRO A 109 9.67 -9.23 12.67
C PRO A 109 10.72 -9.87 11.77
#